data_db8f33ad07a1d2563b7f1d542be1bbfb
#
_entry.id   db8f33ad07a1d2563b7f1d542be1bbfb
#
_cell.length_a   1.000
_cell.length_b   1.000
_cell.length_c   1.000
_cell.angle_alpha   90.00
_cell.angle_beta   90.00
_cell.angle_gamma   90.00
#
_symmetry.space_group_name_H-M   'P 1'
#
loop_
_entity.id
_entity.type
_entity.pdbx_description
1 polymer ?
#
loop_
_entity_poly.entity_id
_entity_poly.type
_entity_poly.pdbx_seq_one_letter_code
_entity_poly.pdbx_strand_id
1 'polypeptide(L)'
;NKVHAYMSQSDKGELVIGAGIDPYNSYTQRGSLPVIEETIRAIVELFPITSRLKMMRQWAGIVDICPDASPIISATPVKGLYFNCGWGTGGFKATPGSGHVFAHTLAKDAAHPINAPFALERFYSGALVAEHGAAAVAH
;
A
#
# COMPACT_ATOMS: atom_id res chain seq x y z
N ASN A 1 -20.64 -3.81 -8.09
CA ASN A 1 -19.56 -3.63 -7.14
C ASN A 1 -18.29 -4.24 -7.72
N LYS A 2 -17.23 -3.44 -7.85
CA LYS A 2 -15.91 -3.97 -8.21
C LYS A 2 -15.34 -4.63 -6.94
N VAL A 3 -15.32 -5.94 -6.94
CA VAL A 3 -14.66 -6.68 -5.87
C VAL A 3 -13.15 -6.64 -6.11
N HIS A 4 -12.42 -6.14 -5.15
CA HIS A 4 -10.98 -6.21 -5.13
C HIS A 4 -10.57 -7.32 -4.17
N ALA A 5 -10.02 -8.41 -4.73
CA ALA A 5 -9.51 -9.53 -3.93
C ALA A 5 -8.29 -10.14 -4.61
N TYR A 6 -7.37 -10.65 -3.82
CA TYR A 6 -6.27 -11.46 -4.30
C TYR A 6 -6.24 -12.81 -3.58
N MET A 7 -5.74 -13.81 -4.27
CA MET A 7 -5.53 -15.14 -3.72
C MET A 7 -4.23 -15.70 -4.25
N SER A 8 -3.44 -16.27 -3.36
CA SER A 8 -2.25 -17.04 -3.71
C SER A 8 -2.19 -18.34 -2.90
N GLN A 9 -1.50 -19.33 -3.42
CA GLN A 9 -1.29 -20.57 -2.71
C GLN A 9 0.17 -20.66 -2.23
N SER A 10 0.35 -21.08 -0.98
CA SER A 10 1.67 -21.36 -0.43
C SER A 10 2.21 -22.70 -0.96
N ASP A 11 3.50 -22.92 -0.77
CA ASP A 11 4.17 -24.19 -1.09
C ASP A 11 3.63 -25.40 -0.28
N LYS A 12 2.97 -25.11 0.85
CA LYS A 12 2.34 -26.12 1.72
C LYS A 12 0.85 -26.33 1.42
N GLY A 13 0.30 -25.57 0.48
CA GLY A 13 -1.08 -25.73 0.01
C GLY A 13 -2.11 -24.79 0.65
N GLU A 14 -1.75 -24.02 1.69
CA GLU A 14 -2.66 -23.03 2.27
C GLU A 14 -2.95 -21.91 1.27
N LEU A 15 -4.17 -21.40 1.28
CA LEU A 15 -4.55 -20.22 0.53
C LEU A 15 -4.35 -18.95 1.39
N VAL A 16 -3.64 -17.99 0.84
CA VAL A 16 -3.54 -16.63 1.37
C VAL A 16 -4.50 -15.76 0.57
N ILE A 17 -5.50 -15.23 1.27
CA ILE A 17 -6.56 -14.41 0.68
C ILE A 17 -6.51 -13.04 1.33
N GLY A 18 -6.62 -12.00 0.54
CA GLY A 18 -6.66 -10.66 1.09
C GLY A 18 -7.27 -9.67 0.13
N ALA A 19 -7.62 -8.58 0.68
CA ALA A 19 -7.99 -7.30 0.09
C ALA A 19 -8.72 -6.44 1.13
N GLY A 20 -9.12 -5.28 0.70
CA GLY A 20 -9.90 -4.35 1.50
C GLY A 20 -9.05 -3.55 2.49
N ILE A 21 -9.58 -2.42 2.83
CA ILE A 21 -9.03 -1.49 3.83
C ILE A 21 -10.22 -1.02 4.67
N ASP A 22 -10.03 -0.90 5.96
CA ASP A 22 -11.03 -0.28 6.83
C ASP A 22 -11.20 1.20 6.44
N PRO A 23 -12.42 1.72 6.31
CA PRO A 23 -12.67 3.10 5.87
C PRO A 23 -12.43 4.14 6.97
N TYR A 24 -11.83 3.74 8.08
CA TYR A 24 -11.52 4.59 9.23
C TYR A 24 -10.09 4.37 9.71
N ASN A 25 -9.52 5.39 10.34
CA ASN A 25 -8.18 5.30 10.90
C ASN A 25 -8.16 4.35 12.10
N SER A 26 -7.28 3.36 12.05
CA SER A 26 -7.10 2.38 13.12
C SER A 26 -5.64 1.94 13.20
N TYR A 27 -5.17 1.75 14.43
CA TYR A 27 -3.87 1.14 14.70
C TYR A 27 -3.95 -0.36 14.98
N THR A 28 -5.14 -0.95 14.85
CA THR A 28 -5.30 -2.40 15.04
C THR A 28 -4.66 -3.19 13.90
N GLN A 29 -4.01 -4.29 14.24
CA GLN A 29 -3.41 -5.23 13.29
C GLN A 29 -4.15 -6.56 13.21
N ARG A 30 -5.38 -6.59 13.74
CA ARG A 30 -6.20 -7.82 13.76
C ARG A 30 -7.09 -7.99 12.54
N GLY A 31 -7.31 -6.92 11.78
CA GLY A 31 -8.32 -6.86 10.73
C GLY A 31 -9.75 -6.76 11.28
N SER A 32 -10.66 -6.38 10.43
CA SER A 32 -12.07 -6.22 10.77
C SER A 32 -12.94 -7.32 10.19
N LEU A 33 -14.01 -7.68 10.88
CA LEU A 33 -14.95 -8.69 10.42
C LEU A 33 -15.64 -8.31 9.10
N PRO A 34 -16.12 -7.07 8.90
CA PRO A 34 -16.75 -6.68 7.65
C PRO A 34 -15.86 -6.86 6.42
N VAL A 35 -14.57 -6.47 6.52
CA VAL A 35 -13.60 -6.63 5.42
C VAL A 35 -13.38 -8.10 5.09
N ILE A 36 -13.28 -8.96 6.12
CA ILE A 36 -13.12 -10.41 5.90
C ILE A 36 -14.34 -11.02 5.26
N GLU A 37 -15.53 -10.72 5.75
CA GLU A 37 -16.78 -11.28 5.21
C GLU A 37 -16.93 -10.89 3.74
N GLU A 38 -16.65 -9.64 3.38
CA GLU A 38 -16.71 -9.19 1.99
C GLU A 38 -15.67 -9.89 1.11
N THR A 39 -14.42 -9.99 1.59
CA THR A 39 -13.34 -10.63 0.87
C THR A 39 -13.63 -12.12 0.65
N ILE A 40 -14.06 -12.85 1.69
CA ILE A 40 -14.37 -14.28 1.60
C ILE A 40 -15.57 -14.49 0.66
N ARG A 41 -16.63 -13.68 0.77
CA ARG A 41 -17.76 -13.74 -0.14
C ARG A 41 -17.34 -13.61 -1.59
N ALA A 42 -16.49 -12.64 -1.89
CA ALA A 42 -15.96 -12.43 -3.22
C ALA A 42 -15.15 -13.63 -3.75
N ILE A 43 -14.30 -14.19 -2.93
CA ILE A 43 -13.48 -15.35 -3.30
C ILE A 43 -14.36 -16.59 -3.51
N VAL A 44 -15.37 -16.83 -2.67
CA VAL A 44 -16.30 -17.95 -2.82
C VAL A 44 -17.15 -17.80 -4.09
N GLU A 45 -17.53 -16.58 -4.44
CA GLU A 45 -18.26 -16.30 -5.69
C GLU A 45 -17.41 -16.62 -6.92
N LEU A 46 -16.12 -16.25 -6.92
CA LEU A 46 -15.19 -16.52 -8.01
C LEU A 46 -14.70 -17.96 -8.05
N PHE A 47 -14.49 -18.56 -6.89
CA PHE A 47 -13.95 -19.90 -6.71
C PHE A 47 -14.79 -20.71 -5.70
N PRO A 48 -15.94 -21.24 -6.09
CA PRO A 48 -16.87 -21.92 -5.17
C PRO A 48 -16.26 -23.06 -4.36
N ILE A 49 -15.19 -23.69 -4.86
CA ILE A 49 -14.47 -24.75 -4.16
C ILE A 49 -13.92 -24.27 -2.80
N THR A 50 -13.62 -22.98 -2.66
CA THR A 50 -13.08 -22.39 -1.44
C THR A 50 -14.09 -22.36 -0.28
N SER A 51 -15.40 -22.51 -0.57
CA SER A 51 -16.46 -22.55 0.45
C SER A 51 -16.30 -23.68 1.47
N ARG A 52 -15.54 -24.72 1.13
CA ARG A 52 -15.28 -25.88 1.98
C ARG A 52 -14.05 -25.72 2.86
N LEU A 53 -13.27 -24.65 2.66
CA LEU A 53 -12.06 -24.40 3.41
C LEU A 53 -12.38 -23.80 4.78
N LYS A 54 -11.47 -23.99 5.72
CA LYS A 54 -11.55 -23.41 7.05
C LYS A 54 -10.58 -22.24 7.16
N MET A 55 -11.05 -21.13 7.70
CA MET A 55 -10.18 -20.01 8.03
C MET A 55 -9.29 -20.41 9.21
N MET A 56 -7.99 -20.36 9.00
CA MET A 56 -6.98 -20.74 10.00
C MET A 56 -6.48 -19.54 10.78
N ARG A 57 -6.34 -18.38 10.13
CA ARG A 57 -5.74 -17.19 10.70
C ARG A 57 -6.20 -15.94 9.97
N GLN A 58 -6.23 -14.84 10.69
CA GLN A 58 -6.45 -13.50 10.19
C GLN A 58 -5.39 -12.57 10.74
N TRP A 59 -4.95 -11.62 9.91
CA TRP A 59 -4.09 -10.52 10.33
C TRP A 59 -4.36 -9.29 9.44
N ALA A 60 -3.90 -8.15 9.90
CA ALA A 60 -3.93 -6.90 9.16
C ALA A 60 -2.64 -6.12 9.38
N GLY A 61 -2.43 -5.07 8.62
CA GLY A 61 -1.35 -4.12 8.77
C GLY A 61 -1.87 -2.70 8.74
N ILE A 62 -1.02 -1.76 9.14
CA ILE A 62 -1.29 -0.34 9.02
C ILE A 62 -0.78 0.12 7.66
N VAL A 63 -1.61 0.85 6.93
CA VAL A 63 -1.28 1.42 5.63
C VAL A 63 -1.09 2.92 5.79
N ASP A 64 0.07 3.42 5.39
CA ASP A 64 0.39 4.84 5.36
C ASP A 64 0.02 5.43 4.00
N ILE A 65 -0.95 6.33 3.96
CA ILE A 65 -1.45 6.90 2.71
C ILE A 65 -1.24 8.42 2.72
N CYS A 66 -0.57 8.93 1.69
CA CYS A 66 -0.47 10.36 1.44
C CYS A 66 -1.77 10.92 0.83
N PRO A 67 -2.08 12.22 1.02
CA PRO A 67 -3.30 12.82 0.49
C PRO A 67 -3.49 12.69 -1.03
N ASP A 68 -2.39 12.63 -1.77
CA ASP A 68 -2.39 12.44 -3.24
C ASP A 68 -2.14 10.98 -3.65
N ALA A 69 -2.21 10.06 -2.70
CA ALA A 69 -1.98 8.62 -2.88
C ALA A 69 -0.59 8.27 -3.47
N SER A 70 0.35 9.20 -3.47
CA SER A 70 1.72 9.01 -3.96
C SER A 70 2.73 9.09 -2.81
N PRO A 71 3.82 8.29 -2.85
CA PRO A 71 4.81 8.28 -1.77
C PRO A 71 5.58 9.60 -1.64
N ILE A 72 6.26 9.76 -0.51
CA ILE A 72 7.25 10.82 -0.30
C ILE A 72 8.63 10.18 -0.38
N ILE A 73 9.46 10.64 -1.31
CA ILE A 73 10.87 10.24 -1.41
C ILE A 73 11.69 11.51 -1.55
N SER A 74 12.09 12.11 -0.44
CA SER A 74 12.81 13.39 -0.47
C SER A 74 13.63 13.67 0.78
N ALA A 75 14.54 14.66 0.65
CA ALA A 75 15.04 15.38 1.80
C ALA A 75 13.90 16.18 2.46
N THR A 76 14.11 16.61 3.70
CA THR A 76 13.18 17.49 4.43
C THR A 76 13.87 18.84 4.71
N PRO A 77 13.12 19.86 5.16
CA PRO A 77 13.73 21.11 5.63
C PRO A 77 14.69 20.95 6.80
N VAL A 78 14.64 19.83 7.50
CA VAL A 78 15.56 19.53 8.60
C VAL A 78 16.79 18.82 8.04
N LYS A 79 17.94 19.45 8.20
CA LYS A 79 19.22 18.91 7.69
C LYS A 79 19.48 17.49 8.22
N GLY A 80 19.73 16.56 7.30
CA GLY A 80 20.02 15.16 7.62
C GLY A 80 18.79 14.29 7.87
N LEU A 81 17.58 14.84 7.75
CA LEU A 81 16.33 14.07 7.82
C LEU A 81 15.76 13.88 6.41
N TYR A 82 15.48 12.63 6.07
CA TYR A 82 14.96 12.22 4.77
C TYR A 82 13.72 11.35 4.96
N PHE A 83 12.79 11.42 4.00
CA PHE A 83 11.59 10.60 3.98
C PHE A 83 11.59 9.63 2.80
N ASN A 84 11.22 8.39 3.09
CA ASN A 84 10.80 7.39 2.11
C ASN A 84 9.60 6.65 2.72
N CYS A 85 8.40 7.19 2.54
CA CYS A 85 7.17 6.75 3.21
C CYS A 85 5.92 7.06 2.38
N GLY A 86 4.74 6.72 2.90
CA GLY A 86 3.48 7.00 2.23
C GLY A 86 3.20 6.09 1.04
N TRP A 87 3.73 4.87 1.05
CA TRP A 87 3.65 3.94 -0.06
C TRP A 87 2.30 3.24 -0.20
N GLY A 88 1.42 3.40 0.77
CA GLY A 88 0.15 2.70 0.76
C GLY A 88 0.34 1.19 0.65
N THR A 89 -0.42 0.56 -0.23
CA THR A 89 -0.30 -0.89 -0.50
C THR A 89 0.76 -1.24 -1.56
N GLY A 90 1.42 -0.24 -2.14
CA GLY A 90 2.37 -0.40 -3.24
C GLY A 90 3.83 -0.64 -2.82
N GLY A 91 4.16 -0.50 -1.54
CA GLY A 91 5.53 -0.42 -1.05
C GLY A 91 6.39 -1.64 -1.35
N PHE A 92 5.86 -2.83 -1.19
CA PHE A 92 6.63 -4.07 -1.40
C PHE A 92 7.19 -4.17 -2.83
N LYS A 93 6.33 -3.99 -3.84
CA LYS A 93 6.75 -4.07 -5.25
C LYS A 93 7.66 -2.92 -5.67
N ALA A 94 7.54 -1.78 -5.01
CA ALA A 94 8.36 -0.60 -5.29
C ALA A 94 9.73 -0.62 -4.60
N THR A 95 9.98 -1.55 -3.68
CA THR A 95 11.20 -1.60 -2.85
C THR A 95 12.50 -1.47 -3.64
N PRO A 96 12.76 -2.19 -4.75
CA PRO A 96 14.02 -2.06 -5.48
C PRO A 96 14.19 -0.67 -6.12
N GLY A 97 13.14 -0.15 -6.74
CA GLY A 97 13.17 1.17 -7.38
C GLY A 97 13.29 2.31 -6.37
N SER A 98 12.48 2.26 -5.31
CA SER A 98 12.53 3.27 -4.25
C SER A 98 13.87 3.27 -3.53
N GLY A 99 14.41 2.09 -3.24
CA GLY A 99 15.73 1.96 -2.63
C GLY A 99 16.83 2.60 -3.48
N HIS A 100 16.81 2.37 -4.79
CA HIS A 100 17.79 2.96 -5.71
C HIS A 100 17.73 4.50 -5.72
N VAL A 101 16.55 5.07 -5.94
CA VAL A 101 16.40 6.54 -6.01
C VAL A 101 16.62 7.21 -4.66
N PHE A 102 16.24 6.53 -3.58
CA PHE A 102 16.45 7.04 -2.22
C PHE A 102 17.94 7.02 -1.82
N ALA A 103 18.68 5.97 -2.19
CA ALA A 103 20.12 5.91 -2.00
C ALA A 103 20.84 7.05 -2.73
N HIS A 104 20.43 7.38 -3.96
CA HIS A 104 20.93 8.55 -4.68
C HIS A 104 20.63 9.84 -3.90
N THR A 105 19.40 10.02 -3.42
CA THR A 105 18.98 11.20 -2.67
C THR A 105 19.81 11.39 -1.40
N LEU A 106 20.09 10.31 -0.67
CA LEU A 106 20.95 10.34 0.52
C LEU A 106 22.40 10.68 0.18
N ALA A 107 22.96 10.06 -0.87
CA ALA A 107 24.37 10.22 -1.22
C ALA A 107 24.69 11.59 -1.82
N LYS A 108 23.73 12.21 -2.50
CA LYS A 108 23.91 13.50 -3.22
C LYS A 108 23.26 14.68 -2.54
N ASP A 109 22.48 14.44 -1.49
CA ASP A 109 21.60 15.45 -0.85
C ASP A 109 20.72 16.17 -1.90
N ALA A 110 20.29 15.45 -2.91
CA ALA A 110 19.54 15.96 -4.06
C ALA A 110 18.60 14.89 -4.61
N ALA A 111 17.42 15.31 -5.09
CA ALA A 111 16.47 14.39 -5.69
C ALA A 111 17.05 13.73 -6.96
N HIS A 112 16.81 12.45 -7.11
CA HIS A 112 17.01 11.77 -8.39
C HIS A 112 15.90 12.23 -9.38
N PRO A 113 16.15 12.32 -10.70
CA PRO A 113 15.12 12.73 -11.67
C PRO A 113 13.80 11.96 -11.56
N ILE A 114 13.84 10.68 -11.23
CA ILE A 114 12.65 9.85 -11.07
C ILE A 114 11.83 10.24 -9.83
N ASN A 115 12.46 10.59 -8.70
CA ASN A 115 11.72 10.91 -7.49
C ASN A 115 11.50 12.42 -7.28
N ALA A 116 11.95 13.27 -8.18
CA ALA A 116 11.74 14.70 -8.09
C ALA A 116 10.25 15.10 -7.93
N PRO A 117 9.27 14.49 -8.62
CA PRO A 117 7.87 14.78 -8.42
C PRO A 117 7.33 14.35 -7.03
N PHE A 118 8.01 13.43 -6.36
CA PHE A 118 7.61 12.86 -5.07
C PHE A 118 8.21 13.58 -3.87
N ALA A 119 8.69 14.82 -4.09
CA ALA A 119 9.23 15.66 -3.03
C ALA A 119 8.14 16.10 -2.03
N LEU A 120 8.54 16.31 -0.76
CA LEU A 120 7.65 16.78 0.30
C LEU A 120 7.06 18.16 -0.03
N GLU A 121 7.80 19.00 -0.73
CA GLU A 121 7.40 20.34 -1.18
C GLU A 121 6.07 20.37 -1.93
N ARG A 122 5.70 19.31 -2.63
CA ARG A 122 4.44 19.26 -3.40
C ARG A 122 3.19 19.52 -2.56
N PHE A 123 3.23 19.22 -1.27
CA PHE A 123 2.11 19.48 -0.36
C PHE A 123 2.01 20.96 0.05
N TYR A 124 3.11 21.69 -0.01
CA TYR A 124 3.13 23.13 0.28
C TYR A 124 2.85 23.96 -0.97
N SER A 125 3.33 23.52 -2.13
CA SER A 125 3.14 24.20 -3.41
C SER A 125 1.82 23.87 -4.10
N GLY A 126 1.13 22.79 -3.68
CA GLY A 126 -0.05 22.27 -4.35
C GLY A 126 0.23 21.49 -5.63
N ALA A 127 1.49 21.22 -5.97
CA ALA A 127 1.89 20.43 -7.14
C ALA A 127 1.74 18.93 -6.89
N LEU A 128 0.52 18.51 -6.53
CA LEU A 128 0.23 17.11 -6.19
C LEU A 128 0.38 16.19 -7.39
N VAL A 129 0.83 14.96 -7.13
CA VAL A 129 0.93 13.90 -8.14
C VAL A 129 -0.44 13.25 -8.30
N ALA A 130 -1.04 13.36 -9.49
CA ALA A 130 -2.32 12.72 -9.79
C ALA A 130 -2.11 11.27 -10.23
N GLU A 131 -2.00 10.36 -9.29
CA GLU A 131 -1.95 8.93 -9.58
C GLU A 131 -3.33 8.29 -9.60
N HIS A 132 -3.94 8.21 -10.79
CA HIS A 132 -5.23 7.53 -10.98
C HIS A 132 -5.19 6.03 -10.61
N GLY A 133 -4.01 5.39 -10.66
CA GLY A 133 -3.85 3.98 -10.32
C GLY A 133 -3.80 3.69 -8.81
N ALA A 134 -3.29 4.62 -8.01
CA ALA A 134 -3.22 4.47 -6.55
C ALA A 134 -4.57 4.75 -5.89
N ALA A 135 -5.43 5.56 -6.51
CA ALA A 135 -6.79 5.83 -6.05
C ALA A 135 -7.69 4.57 -6.04
N ALA A 136 -7.31 3.50 -6.73
CA ALA A 136 -8.03 2.21 -6.67
C ALA A 136 -7.96 1.52 -5.31
N VAL A 137 -7.10 1.99 -4.41
CA VAL A 137 -6.93 1.45 -3.06
C VAL A 137 -7.63 2.31 -2.00
N ALA A 138 -8.09 3.50 -2.38
CA ALA A 138 -8.77 4.46 -1.50
C ALA A 138 -10.31 4.40 -1.58
N HIS A 139 -10.88 3.31 -2.12
CA HIS A 139 -12.33 3.13 -2.26
C HIS A 139 -12.83 1.84 -1.63
#